data_bc554d4ef51954b4f89bb26b13e96bd2
#
_entry.id   bc554d4ef51954b4f89bb26b13e96bd2
#
_cell.length_a   1.000
_cell.length_b   1.000
_cell.length_c   1.000
_cell.angle_alpha   90.00
_cell.angle_beta   90.00
_cell.angle_gamma   90.00
#
_symmetry.space_group_name_H-M   'P 1'
#
loop_
_entity.id
_entity.type
_entity.pdbx_description
1 polymer ?
#
loop_
_entity_poly.entity_id
_entity_poly.type
_entity_poly.pdbx_seq_one_letter_code
_entity_poly.pdbx_strand_id
1 'polypeptide(L)'
;FTGFDTDRTMLRISAMNLMLHSITHPKIEYKDSVSKQNDISGKYDVILANPPFKGTIDAESIHDNLKNVTNTKKTELLFLALFLRMLKKGGRCACIVPDGVLFGSSKAHQSIRREIIENNQLRAVISMPSGVFKPYAGVSTAVLVFTRTGAGGTDQVWFYDMKADGFSLDDKRSEIAEN
;
A
#
# COMPACT_ATOMS: atom_id res chain seq x y z
N PHE A 1 12.28 -4.20 12.16
CA PHE A 1 10.89 -4.26 11.68
C PHE A 1 9.99 -3.38 12.54
N THR A 2 9.12 -2.59 11.92
CA THR A 2 8.14 -1.74 12.62
C THR A 2 6.79 -1.86 11.92
N GLY A 3 5.71 -1.99 12.67
CA GLY A 3 4.35 -2.02 12.16
C GLY A 3 3.41 -1.18 13.02
N PHE A 4 2.33 -0.70 12.41
CA PHE A 4 1.29 0.09 13.06
C PHE A 4 -0.07 -0.51 12.78
N ASP A 5 -0.93 -0.53 13.77
CA ASP A 5 -2.33 -0.88 13.63
C ASP A 5 -3.17 -0.12 14.66
N THR A 6 -4.45 0.07 14.37
CA THR A 6 -5.43 0.66 15.30
C THR A 6 -6.29 -0.39 16.00
N ASP A 7 -6.20 -1.65 15.60
CA ASP A 7 -6.89 -2.75 16.26
C ASP A 7 -5.95 -3.45 17.26
N ARG A 8 -6.34 -3.47 18.53
CA ARG A 8 -5.55 -4.07 19.61
C ARG A 8 -5.37 -5.58 19.45
N THR A 9 -6.34 -6.27 18.86
CA THR A 9 -6.24 -7.70 18.57
C THR A 9 -5.23 -7.94 17.48
N MET A 10 -5.26 -7.14 16.41
CA MET A 10 -4.28 -7.22 15.32
C MET A 10 -2.86 -6.90 15.77
N LEU A 11 -2.67 -5.97 16.73
CA LEU A 11 -1.34 -5.73 17.32
C LEU A 11 -0.76 -6.98 17.96
N ARG A 12 -1.58 -7.72 18.71
CA ARG A 12 -1.15 -8.98 19.37
C ARG A 12 -0.85 -10.06 18.33
N ILE A 13 -1.77 -10.29 17.39
CA ILE A 13 -1.59 -11.29 16.33
C ILE A 13 -0.34 -10.98 15.51
N SER A 14 -0.13 -9.73 15.13
CA SER A 14 1.05 -9.31 14.36
C SER A 14 2.34 -9.55 15.14
N ALA A 15 2.38 -9.20 16.43
CA ALA A 15 3.55 -9.45 17.25
C ALA A 15 3.85 -10.95 17.36
N MET A 16 2.84 -11.77 17.64
CA MET A 16 2.99 -13.24 17.71
C MET A 16 3.43 -13.84 16.38
N ASN A 17 2.84 -13.42 15.27
CA ASN A 17 3.23 -13.89 13.94
C ASN A 17 4.69 -13.56 13.62
N LEU A 18 5.15 -12.35 13.92
CA LEU A 18 6.54 -11.96 13.70
C LEU A 18 7.51 -12.77 14.58
N MET A 19 7.13 -13.05 15.83
CA MET A 19 7.93 -13.92 16.71
C MET A 19 8.06 -15.35 16.16
N LEU A 20 6.98 -15.90 15.59
CA LEU A 20 7.00 -17.21 14.91
C LEU A 20 7.92 -17.20 13.67
N HIS A 21 8.13 -16.03 13.06
CA HIS A 21 9.07 -15.83 11.96
C HIS A 21 10.46 -15.36 12.43
N SER A 22 10.84 -15.70 13.67
CA SER A 22 12.14 -15.42 14.25
C SER A 22 12.48 -13.93 14.45
N ILE A 23 11.49 -13.05 14.46
CA ILE A 23 11.66 -11.65 14.84
C ILE A 23 11.35 -11.52 16.32
N THR A 24 12.37 -11.65 17.16
CA THR A 24 12.23 -11.77 18.63
C THR A 24 11.75 -10.49 19.32
N HIS A 25 11.97 -9.32 18.72
CA HIS A 25 11.60 -8.02 19.29
C HIS A 25 10.82 -7.18 18.25
N PRO A 26 9.60 -7.59 17.87
CA PRO A 26 8.83 -6.84 16.89
C PRO A 26 8.34 -5.52 17.50
N LYS A 27 8.58 -4.42 16.80
CA LYS A 27 8.00 -3.10 17.14
C LYS A 27 6.64 -2.94 16.48
N ILE A 28 5.59 -3.39 17.14
CA ILE A 28 4.21 -3.21 16.70
C ILE A 28 3.54 -2.22 17.65
N GLU A 29 3.11 -1.08 17.14
CA GLU A 29 2.62 0.05 17.91
C GLU A 29 1.16 0.39 17.55
N TYR A 30 0.36 0.72 18.57
CA TYR A 30 -0.96 1.30 18.35
C TYR A 30 -0.81 2.70 17.77
N LYS A 31 -1.19 2.88 16.51
CA LYS A 31 -1.08 4.17 15.83
C LYS A 31 -2.00 4.23 14.62
N ASP A 32 -2.74 5.32 14.49
CA ASP A 32 -3.40 5.68 13.23
C ASP A 32 -2.34 6.24 12.26
N SER A 33 -2.03 5.43 11.25
CA SER A 33 -0.92 5.68 10.33
C SER A 33 -1.07 6.97 9.51
N VAL A 34 -2.30 7.37 9.20
CA VAL A 34 -2.56 8.55 8.33
C VAL A 34 -2.93 9.81 9.11
N SER A 35 -3.08 9.69 10.43
CA SER A 35 -3.46 10.81 11.29
C SER A 35 -2.31 11.79 11.52
N LYS A 36 -2.66 12.97 12.06
CA LYS A 36 -1.71 14.00 12.52
C LYS A 36 -0.75 13.50 13.62
N GLN A 37 -1.10 12.42 14.31
CA GLN A 37 -0.24 11.81 15.34
C GLN A 37 0.94 11.05 14.75
N ASN A 38 0.91 10.72 13.47
CA ASN A 38 2.01 10.06 12.79
C ASN A 38 2.86 11.09 12.04
N ASP A 39 3.91 11.57 12.66
CA ASP A 39 4.88 12.52 12.09
C ASP A 39 6.09 11.86 11.43
N ILE A 40 6.12 10.54 11.33
CA ILE A 40 7.24 9.78 10.76
C ILE A 40 7.46 10.18 9.30
N SER A 41 8.68 10.61 9.00
CA SER A 41 9.12 10.98 7.65
C SER A 41 10.55 10.51 7.41
N GLY A 42 10.85 10.02 6.20
CA GLY A 42 12.20 9.66 5.78
C GLY A 42 12.91 8.63 6.66
N LYS A 43 12.18 7.67 7.23
CA LYS A 43 12.71 6.75 8.24
C LYS A 43 13.01 5.35 7.70
N TYR A 44 12.23 4.86 6.75
CA TYR A 44 12.29 3.45 6.34
C TYR A 44 12.96 3.27 4.98
N ASP A 45 13.72 2.20 4.85
CA ASP A 45 14.38 1.80 3.61
C ASP A 45 13.45 0.96 2.73
N VAL A 46 12.55 0.19 3.35
CA VAL A 46 11.59 -0.68 2.66
C VAL A 46 10.24 -0.59 3.34
N ILE A 47 9.19 -0.51 2.54
CA ILE A 47 7.80 -0.64 2.97
C ILE A 47 7.14 -1.75 2.17
N LEU A 48 6.55 -2.72 2.88
CA LEU A 48 5.67 -3.74 2.33
C LEU A 48 4.30 -3.56 2.96
N ALA A 49 3.26 -3.39 2.15
CA ALA A 49 1.94 -3.08 2.67
C ALA A 49 0.80 -3.65 1.85
N ASN A 50 -0.23 -4.10 2.57
CA ASN A 50 -1.55 -4.37 2.04
C ASN A 50 -2.54 -3.45 2.77
N PRO A 51 -2.64 -2.16 2.37
CA PRO A 51 -3.50 -1.20 3.03
C PRO A 51 -4.98 -1.48 2.75
N PRO A 52 -5.91 -0.87 3.51
CA PRO A 52 -7.34 -0.99 3.25
C PRO A 52 -7.69 -0.53 1.82
N PHE A 53 -8.48 -1.35 1.11
CA PHE A 53 -8.89 -1.07 -0.28
C PHE A 53 -10.01 -0.04 -0.39
N LYS A 54 -10.74 0.18 0.69
CA LYS A 54 -11.85 1.14 0.79
C LYS A 54 -11.88 1.75 2.18
N GLY A 55 -12.37 2.95 2.25
CA GLY A 55 -12.61 3.65 3.50
C GLY A 55 -12.47 5.15 3.33
N THR A 56 -12.99 5.86 4.30
CA THR A 56 -12.84 7.31 4.40
C THR A 56 -12.41 7.68 5.80
N ILE A 57 -11.56 8.68 5.90
CA ILE A 57 -11.05 9.21 7.14
C ILE A 57 -11.59 10.61 7.33
N ASP A 58 -11.82 10.99 8.58
CA ASP A 58 -12.20 12.35 8.88
C ASP A 58 -11.11 13.33 8.43
N ALA A 59 -11.52 14.33 7.65
CA ALA A 59 -10.62 15.32 7.06
C ALA A 59 -9.78 16.07 8.09
N GLU A 60 -10.30 16.29 9.31
CA GLU A 60 -9.60 17.02 10.36
C GLU A 60 -8.48 16.19 10.99
N SER A 61 -8.62 14.87 11.02
CA SER A 61 -7.62 13.95 11.55
C SER A 61 -6.44 13.71 10.62
N ILE A 62 -6.63 13.88 9.29
CA ILE A 62 -5.60 13.58 8.27
C ILE A 62 -4.42 14.54 8.41
N HIS A 63 -3.21 14.00 8.40
CA HIS A 63 -1.98 14.79 8.42
C HIS A 63 -1.86 15.69 7.18
N ASP A 64 -1.52 16.97 7.39
CA ASP A 64 -1.54 17.98 6.33
C ASP A 64 -0.58 17.67 5.16
N ASN A 65 0.58 17.09 5.45
CA ASN A 65 1.52 16.67 4.39
C ASN A 65 0.92 15.64 3.43
N LEU A 66 -0.02 14.80 3.87
CA LEU A 66 -0.72 13.86 2.99
C LEU A 66 -1.72 14.58 2.10
N LYS A 67 -2.44 15.58 2.66
CA LYS A 67 -3.37 16.41 1.90
C LYS A 67 -2.69 17.22 0.81
N ASN A 68 -1.44 17.65 1.03
CA ASN A 68 -0.65 18.38 0.03
C ASN A 68 -0.30 17.50 -1.19
N VAL A 69 -0.14 16.20 -1.01
CA VAL A 69 0.11 15.25 -2.10
C VAL A 69 -1.19 14.87 -2.80
N THR A 70 -2.21 14.55 -2.03
CA THR A 70 -3.51 14.15 -2.54
C THR A 70 -4.64 14.64 -1.62
N ASN A 71 -5.41 15.61 -2.10
CA ASN A 71 -6.52 16.17 -1.31
C ASN A 71 -7.74 15.25 -1.39
N THR A 72 -7.81 14.32 -0.46
CA THR A 72 -8.85 13.28 -0.41
C THR A 72 -9.08 12.80 1.01
N LYS A 73 -10.22 12.12 1.22
CA LYS A 73 -10.53 11.34 2.43
C LYS A 73 -10.37 9.83 2.19
N LYS A 74 -10.08 9.39 0.96
CA LYS A 74 -9.99 7.98 0.59
C LYS A 74 -8.71 7.36 1.15
N THR A 75 -8.86 6.29 1.93
CA THR A 75 -7.75 5.62 2.61
C THR A 75 -6.70 5.11 1.65
N GLU A 76 -7.09 4.47 0.56
CA GLU A 76 -6.19 3.87 -0.41
C GLU A 76 -5.21 4.88 -1.04
N LEU A 77 -5.66 6.12 -1.27
CA LEU A 77 -4.81 7.19 -1.81
C LEU A 77 -3.92 7.82 -0.72
N LEU A 78 -4.47 7.98 0.49
CA LEU A 78 -3.73 8.53 1.63
C LEU A 78 -2.57 7.62 2.05
N PHE A 79 -2.76 6.30 1.99
CA PHE A 79 -1.68 5.36 2.29
C PHE A 79 -0.51 5.45 1.30
N LEU A 80 -0.76 5.67 0.03
CA LEU A 80 0.32 5.89 -0.95
C LEU A 80 1.12 7.17 -0.64
N ALA A 81 0.43 8.27 -0.31
CA ALA A 81 1.10 9.50 0.13
C ALA A 81 1.90 9.29 1.42
N LEU A 82 1.35 8.50 2.36
CA LEU A 82 2.02 8.10 3.59
C LEU A 82 3.31 7.32 3.31
N PHE A 83 3.28 6.33 2.44
CA PHE A 83 4.46 5.53 2.11
C PHE A 83 5.57 6.38 1.52
N LEU A 84 5.24 7.28 0.60
CA LEU A 84 6.20 8.24 0.06
C LEU A 84 6.82 9.11 1.16
N ARG A 85 6.02 9.58 2.13
CA ARG A 85 6.53 10.38 3.25
C ARG A 85 7.46 9.58 4.16
N MET A 86 7.10 8.34 4.49
CA MET A 86 7.82 7.51 5.45
C MET A 86 9.11 6.92 4.91
N LEU A 87 9.24 6.72 3.61
CA LEU A 87 10.44 6.21 2.98
C LEU A 87 11.58 7.24 3.04
N LYS A 88 12.80 6.76 3.19
CA LYS A 88 14.02 7.53 2.89
C LYS A 88 14.11 7.80 1.38
N LYS A 89 14.93 8.77 0.96
CA LYS A 89 15.37 8.87 -0.44
C LYS A 89 16.13 7.59 -0.82
N GLY A 90 15.78 6.99 -1.95
CA GLY A 90 16.27 5.67 -2.37
C GLY A 90 15.52 4.48 -1.74
N GLY A 91 14.63 4.73 -0.78
CA GLY A 91 13.79 3.68 -0.18
C GLY A 91 12.72 3.19 -1.15
N ARG A 92 12.29 1.94 -0.97
CA ARG A 92 11.42 1.20 -1.88
C ARG A 92 10.11 0.80 -1.21
N CYS A 93 9.04 0.81 -1.99
CA CYS A 93 7.75 0.31 -1.57
C CYS A 93 7.25 -0.77 -2.52
N ALA A 94 6.67 -1.82 -1.98
CA ALA A 94 5.74 -2.69 -2.69
C ALA A 94 4.42 -2.71 -1.92
N CYS A 95 3.34 -2.29 -2.56
CA CYS A 95 2.04 -2.22 -1.92
C CYS A 95 0.92 -2.67 -2.86
N ILE A 96 -0.10 -3.28 -2.27
CA ILE A 96 -1.31 -3.70 -2.97
C ILE A 96 -2.26 -2.51 -3.04
N VAL A 97 -2.83 -2.27 -4.20
CA VAL A 97 -3.82 -1.22 -4.42
C VAL A 97 -5.01 -1.76 -5.23
N PRO A 98 -6.22 -1.26 -5.01
CA PRO A 98 -7.35 -1.58 -5.90
C PRO A 98 -7.17 -0.87 -7.26
N ASP A 99 -7.73 -1.44 -8.32
CA ASP A 99 -7.68 -0.90 -9.69
C ASP A 99 -8.14 0.54 -9.79
N GLY A 100 -9.02 0.97 -8.89
CA GLY A 100 -9.45 2.36 -8.80
C GLY A 100 -8.29 3.37 -8.63
N VAL A 101 -7.17 2.94 -8.03
CA VAL A 101 -5.97 3.78 -7.92
C VAL A 101 -5.32 4.00 -9.29
N LEU A 102 -5.29 2.95 -10.12
CA LEU A 102 -4.68 2.99 -11.45
C LEU A 102 -5.54 3.77 -12.47
N PHE A 103 -6.85 3.55 -12.44
CA PHE A 103 -7.76 4.01 -13.48
C PHE A 103 -8.71 5.15 -13.06
N GLY A 104 -8.74 5.50 -11.77
CA GLY A 104 -9.60 6.55 -11.26
C GLY A 104 -9.31 7.92 -11.90
N SER A 105 -10.37 8.65 -12.25
CA SER A 105 -10.30 9.92 -12.99
C SER A 105 -10.32 11.18 -12.11
N SER A 106 -10.60 11.05 -10.81
CA SER A 106 -10.65 12.23 -9.93
C SER A 106 -9.28 12.90 -9.80
N LYS A 107 -9.28 14.19 -9.47
CA LYS A 107 -8.04 14.96 -9.24
C LYS A 107 -7.12 14.29 -8.23
N ALA A 108 -7.68 13.70 -7.17
CA ALA A 108 -6.90 13.02 -6.15
C ALA A 108 -6.16 11.78 -6.68
N HIS A 109 -6.83 10.95 -7.52
CA HIS A 109 -6.18 9.81 -8.16
C HIS A 109 -5.08 10.26 -9.13
N GLN A 110 -5.34 11.30 -9.90
CA GLN A 110 -4.34 11.86 -10.81
C GLN A 110 -3.13 12.43 -10.06
N SER A 111 -3.36 13.16 -8.96
CA SER A 111 -2.30 13.75 -8.15
C SER A 111 -1.35 12.68 -7.57
N ILE A 112 -1.88 11.61 -7.00
CA ILE A 112 -1.02 10.56 -6.41
C ILE A 112 -0.26 9.78 -7.49
N ARG A 113 -0.88 9.49 -8.64
CA ARG A 113 -0.17 8.86 -9.77
C ARG A 113 0.94 9.75 -10.30
N ARG A 114 0.66 11.06 -10.48
CA ARG A 114 1.67 12.04 -10.89
C ARG A 114 2.83 12.08 -9.90
N GLU A 115 2.55 12.13 -8.61
CA GLU A 115 3.58 12.13 -7.58
C GLU A 115 4.50 10.90 -7.67
N ILE A 116 3.92 9.70 -7.88
CA ILE A 116 4.69 8.46 -7.99
C ILE A 116 5.51 8.42 -9.30
N ILE A 117 4.96 8.89 -10.42
CA ILE A 117 5.57 8.75 -11.75
C ILE A 117 6.55 9.88 -12.04
N GLU A 118 6.16 11.14 -11.79
CA GLU A 118 6.93 12.31 -12.18
C GLU A 118 7.98 12.70 -11.12
N ASN A 119 7.62 12.62 -9.82
CA ASN A 119 8.50 13.05 -8.73
C ASN A 119 9.28 11.90 -8.10
N ASN A 120 8.89 10.67 -8.38
CA ASN A 120 9.55 9.47 -7.89
C ASN A 120 9.78 8.49 -9.04
N GLN A 121 10.07 7.23 -8.73
CA GLN A 121 10.32 6.23 -9.75
C GLN A 121 9.35 5.06 -9.60
N LEU A 122 8.35 4.95 -10.49
CA LEU A 122 7.53 3.76 -10.63
C LEU A 122 8.36 2.68 -11.34
N ARG A 123 8.48 1.52 -10.70
CA ARG A 123 9.31 0.40 -11.18
C ARG A 123 8.48 -0.67 -11.86
N ALA A 124 7.37 -1.06 -11.21
CA ALA A 124 6.53 -2.13 -11.71
C ALA A 124 5.07 -1.97 -11.31
N VAL A 125 4.20 -2.52 -12.15
CA VAL A 125 2.77 -2.73 -11.89
C VAL A 125 2.46 -4.18 -12.18
N ILE A 126 2.05 -4.94 -11.17
CA ILE A 126 1.65 -6.34 -11.30
C ILE A 126 0.14 -6.39 -11.12
N SER A 127 -0.58 -6.54 -12.22
CA SER A 127 -2.04 -6.66 -12.21
C SER A 127 -2.45 -8.04 -11.72
N MET A 128 -3.42 -8.08 -10.81
CA MET A 128 -3.97 -9.31 -10.25
C MET A 128 -5.47 -9.39 -10.56
N PRO A 129 -5.97 -10.55 -11.00
CA PRO A 129 -7.37 -10.69 -11.35
C PRO A 129 -8.30 -10.55 -10.14
N SER A 130 -9.57 -10.24 -10.40
CA SER A 130 -10.60 -10.26 -9.36
C SER A 130 -10.71 -11.67 -8.76
N GLY A 131 -10.91 -11.73 -7.45
CA GLY A 131 -11.02 -13.01 -6.73
C GLY A 131 -9.77 -13.47 -5.99
N VAL A 132 -8.59 -12.91 -6.27
CA VAL A 132 -7.34 -13.24 -5.53
C VAL A 132 -7.50 -13.03 -4.02
N PHE A 133 -8.24 -12.01 -3.60
CA PHE A 133 -8.48 -11.70 -2.19
C PHE A 133 -9.82 -12.20 -1.64
N LYS A 134 -10.51 -13.09 -2.36
CA LYS A 134 -11.72 -13.70 -1.82
C LYS A 134 -11.40 -14.59 -0.60
N PRO A 135 -12.29 -14.68 0.39
CA PRO A 135 -13.62 -14.03 0.43
C PRO A 135 -13.62 -12.57 0.91
N TYR A 136 -12.47 -11.97 1.22
CA TYR A 136 -12.36 -10.63 1.82
C TYR A 136 -12.65 -9.49 0.85
N ALA A 137 -12.19 -9.62 -0.40
CA ALA A 137 -12.43 -8.65 -1.45
C ALA A 137 -12.52 -9.32 -2.83
N GLY A 138 -13.56 -8.96 -3.58
CA GLY A 138 -13.78 -9.47 -4.95
C GLY A 138 -13.30 -8.51 -6.05
N VAL A 139 -12.58 -7.44 -5.70
CA VAL A 139 -12.11 -6.43 -6.66
C VAL A 139 -10.78 -6.82 -7.27
N SER A 140 -10.56 -6.39 -8.52
CA SER A 140 -9.23 -6.46 -9.14
C SER A 140 -8.28 -5.51 -8.43
N THR A 141 -7.05 -5.94 -8.30
CA THR A 141 -6.00 -5.22 -7.57
C THR A 141 -4.68 -5.25 -8.35
N ALA A 142 -3.73 -4.47 -7.90
CA ALA A 142 -2.38 -4.53 -8.43
C ALA A 142 -1.35 -4.35 -7.31
N VAL A 143 -0.15 -4.92 -7.49
CA VAL A 143 1.01 -4.55 -6.70
C VAL A 143 1.73 -3.41 -7.41
N LEU A 144 1.88 -2.27 -6.72
CA LEU A 144 2.73 -1.18 -7.16
C LEU A 144 4.10 -1.31 -6.51
N VAL A 145 5.15 -1.25 -7.33
CA VAL A 145 6.54 -1.20 -6.86
C VAL A 145 7.14 0.13 -7.28
N PHE A 146 7.58 0.93 -6.31
CA PHE A 146 8.19 2.23 -6.58
C PHE A 146 9.34 2.54 -5.62
N THR A 147 10.21 3.46 -6.05
CA THR A 147 11.32 4.00 -5.26
C THR A 147 11.08 5.48 -5.00
N ARG A 148 11.23 5.92 -3.75
CA ARG A 148 11.21 7.34 -3.41
C ARG A 148 12.52 7.99 -3.85
N THR A 149 12.50 8.76 -4.91
CA THR A 149 13.66 9.54 -5.38
C THR A 149 13.55 11.01 -5.00
N GLY A 150 12.35 11.58 -5.09
CA GLY A 150 12.10 13.01 -4.98
C GLY A 150 12.73 13.83 -6.11
N ALA A 151 13.09 13.15 -7.21
CA ALA A 151 13.75 13.76 -8.37
C ALA A 151 13.33 13.09 -9.70
N GLY A 152 12.20 12.35 -9.68
CA GLY A 152 11.73 11.59 -10.84
C GLY A 152 12.56 10.33 -11.10
N GLY A 153 12.62 9.89 -12.35
CA GLY A 153 13.39 8.73 -12.80
C GLY A 153 12.56 7.56 -13.30
N THR A 154 11.29 7.81 -13.64
CA THR A 154 10.43 6.80 -14.30
C THR A 154 10.66 6.83 -15.81
N ASP A 155 11.67 6.10 -16.29
CA ASP A 155 11.94 5.98 -17.73
C ASP A 155 11.22 4.76 -18.33
N GLN A 156 11.19 3.66 -17.57
CA GLN A 156 10.55 2.42 -17.97
C GLN A 156 9.81 1.81 -16.77
N VAL A 157 8.65 1.22 -17.04
CA VAL A 157 7.84 0.51 -16.04
C VAL A 157 7.63 -0.92 -16.53
N TRP A 158 7.91 -1.87 -15.66
CA TRP A 158 7.60 -3.27 -15.94
C TRP A 158 6.14 -3.55 -15.62
N PHE A 159 5.40 -4.10 -16.58
CA PHE A 159 4.01 -4.52 -16.42
C PHE A 159 3.91 -6.03 -16.51
N TYR A 160 3.18 -6.60 -15.57
CA TYR A 160 2.84 -8.02 -15.57
C TYR A 160 1.34 -8.20 -15.32
N ASP A 161 0.69 -9.00 -16.15
CA ASP A 161 -0.73 -9.33 -16.01
C ASP A 161 -0.85 -10.79 -15.54
N MET A 162 -1.01 -10.95 -14.23
CA MET A 162 -1.15 -12.24 -13.58
C MET A 162 -2.52 -12.84 -13.88
N LYS A 163 -2.56 -14.08 -14.36
CA LYS A 163 -3.80 -14.76 -14.72
C LYS A 163 -4.40 -15.54 -13.55
N ALA A 164 -3.57 -16.12 -12.72
CA ALA A 164 -3.93 -16.90 -11.55
C ALA A 164 -2.83 -16.79 -10.49
N ASP A 165 -3.14 -17.13 -9.26
CA ASP A 165 -2.22 -17.17 -8.12
C ASP A 165 -2.07 -18.57 -7.53
N GLY A 166 -2.34 -19.61 -8.32
CA GLY A 166 -2.32 -21.01 -7.88
C GLY A 166 -3.61 -21.49 -7.24
N PHE A 167 -4.62 -20.64 -7.16
CA PHE A 167 -5.91 -20.96 -6.58
C PHE A 167 -7.06 -20.55 -7.51
N SER A 168 -8.20 -21.23 -7.38
CA SER A 168 -9.43 -20.83 -8.07
C SER A 168 -9.86 -19.40 -7.62
N LEU A 169 -10.40 -18.63 -8.55
CA LEU A 169 -10.84 -17.26 -8.28
C LEU A 169 -12.27 -17.15 -7.73
N ASP A 170 -12.85 -18.28 -7.31
CA ASP A 170 -14.12 -18.35 -6.61
C ASP A 170 -13.95 -18.26 -5.08
N ASP A 171 -15.05 -18.33 -4.34
CA ASP A 171 -15.00 -18.18 -2.88
C ASP A 171 -14.37 -19.38 -2.15
N LYS A 172 -14.22 -20.52 -2.82
CA LYS A 172 -13.61 -21.73 -2.25
C LYS A 172 -12.09 -21.66 -2.24
N ARG A 173 -11.49 -20.92 -3.16
CA ARG A 173 -10.04 -20.78 -3.26
C ARG A 173 -9.33 -22.14 -3.26
N SER A 174 -9.81 -23.08 -4.07
CA SER A 174 -9.20 -24.39 -4.21
C SER A 174 -7.92 -24.31 -5.01
N GLU A 175 -6.90 -25.08 -4.63
CA GLU A 175 -5.64 -25.16 -5.39
C GLU A 175 -5.89 -25.60 -6.82
N ILE A 176 -5.20 -24.98 -7.76
CA ILE A 176 -5.20 -25.34 -9.17
C ILE A 176 -3.78 -25.66 -9.65
N ALA A 177 -3.64 -26.63 -10.54
CA ALA A 177 -2.33 -27.12 -11.00
C ALA A 177 -1.59 -26.14 -11.93
N GLU A 178 -2.27 -25.15 -12.50
CA GLU A 178 -1.69 -24.17 -13.43
C GLU A 178 -1.64 -22.79 -12.77
N ASN A 179 -0.44 -22.20 -12.87
CA ASN A 179 -0.13 -20.86 -12.37
C ASN A 179 0.14 -19.94 -13.56
#